data_e4397a11c5fd2283dcab7d6972d7057e
#
_entry.id   e4397a11c5fd2283dcab7d6972d7057e
#
_cell.length_a   1.000
_cell.length_b   1.000
_cell.length_c   1.000
_cell.angle_alpha   90.00
_cell.angle_beta   90.00
_cell.angle_gamma   90.00
#
_symmetry.space_group_name_H-M   'P 1'
#
loop_
_entity.id
_entity.type
_entity.pdbx_description
1 polymer ?
#
loop_
_entity_poly.entity_id
_entity_poly.type
_entity_poly.pdbx_seq_one_letter_code
_entity_poly.pdbx_strand_id
1 'polypeptide(L)'
;MKRRDLLLTAIAGIPGLLRGSRVAAGPRGPADAPVAGPGGTRVVVTKEMLGAGAVQSGVALPPVPPVTGSRRSPVSSWGRPLPYPIVIADRRNNRLLEVTPDQRVVWEFPSPDLGFYRGNEDVNFSPDGRLLAVSEEDNYDIHIVDYDKRALVWTYGAPDVKGSAPGLFNYPDDAHLLDDGTFITADIRNCRVLIIDPRTNQIVTQWGKPGVCRHEPPRYLGYPNGVTPVAGGDILVTEIPGAWISRITRAGKIVWSVEAPRVRYPSDAFPTADGQVIVADFSRPGRVVIFDPATRRVTWEYEVTAGEKMLDHPSLARELPDTGDIIVADDLRERVVVIDRATKDVIWQYGATDRKGHTPGYLNYPDGFDIDVFRDWKGALGA
;
A
#
# COMPACT_ATOMS: atom_id res chain seq x y z
N MET A 1 2.15 -34.05 -0.40
CA MET A 1 1.30 -32.89 -0.72
C MET A 1 2.06 -32.01 -1.70
N LYS A 2 1.52 -31.76 -2.87
CA LYS A 2 2.25 -31.03 -3.92
C LYS A 2 2.19 -29.52 -3.63
N ARG A 3 3.31 -28.80 -3.78
CA ARG A 3 3.48 -27.37 -3.47
C ARG A 3 2.44 -26.41 -4.12
N ARG A 4 1.66 -26.86 -5.08
CA ARG A 4 0.58 -26.09 -5.69
C ARG A 4 -0.61 -25.81 -4.76
N ASP A 5 -0.83 -26.66 -3.78
CA ASP A 5 -1.99 -26.57 -2.89
C ASP A 5 -1.78 -25.55 -1.73
N LEU A 6 -0.52 -25.20 -1.43
CA LEU A 6 -0.20 -24.21 -0.39
C LEU A 6 -0.46 -22.75 -0.83
N LEU A 7 -0.24 -22.44 -2.11
CA LEU A 7 -0.51 -21.08 -2.64
C LEU A 7 -2.02 -20.79 -2.72
N LEU A 8 -2.82 -21.79 -3.07
CA LEU A 8 -4.29 -21.70 -3.04
C LEU A 8 -4.82 -21.66 -1.60
N THR A 9 -4.11 -22.26 -0.64
CA THR A 9 -4.52 -22.28 0.77
C THR A 9 -4.28 -20.95 1.48
N ALA A 10 -3.28 -20.16 1.08
CA ALA A 10 -3.08 -18.80 1.62
C ALA A 10 -4.22 -17.84 1.21
N ILE A 11 -4.78 -18.05 0.03
CA ILE A 11 -5.96 -17.29 -0.45
C ILE A 11 -7.29 -17.92 0.02
N ALA A 12 -7.30 -19.24 0.33
CA ALA A 12 -8.49 -20.02 0.68
C ALA A 12 -8.61 -20.39 2.16
N GLY A 13 -7.66 -20.05 2.98
CA GLY A 13 -7.48 -20.61 4.32
C GLY A 13 -8.20 -19.91 5.45
N ILE A 14 -9.52 -19.88 5.48
CA ILE A 14 -10.30 -20.02 6.71
C ILE A 14 -11.48 -20.95 6.41
N PRO A 15 -11.43 -22.23 6.81
CA PRO A 15 -12.63 -23.05 6.85
C PRO A 15 -13.31 -22.83 8.19
N GLY A 16 -14.51 -22.33 8.19
CA GLY A 16 -15.24 -22.17 9.44
C GLY A 16 -16.72 -21.98 9.26
N LEU A 17 -17.47 -23.10 9.26
CA LEU A 17 -18.87 -23.21 9.64
C LEU A 17 -19.96 -22.72 8.68
N LEU A 18 -20.29 -23.59 7.76
CA LEU A 18 -21.67 -23.74 7.27
C LEU A 18 -22.52 -24.39 8.37
N ARG A 19 -23.33 -23.59 9.07
CA ARG A 19 -24.62 -24.03 9.62
C ARG A 19 -25.65 -22.98 9.29
N GLY A 20 -26.61 -23.41 8.48
CA GLY A 20 -27.71 -22.58 8.04
C GLY A 20 -28.62 -22.15 9.18
N SER A 21 -28.96 -20.88 9.17
CA SER A 21 -30.18 -20.36 9.80
C SER A 21 -30.81 -19.44 8.78
N ARG A 22 -31.98 -19.83 8.28
CA ARG A 22 -32.85 -18.98 7.48
C ARG A 22 -33.33 -17.85 8.38
N VAL A 23 -32.89 -16.63 8.07
CA VAL A 23 -33.52 -15.43 8.60
C VAL A 23 -34.39 -14.83 7.49
N ALA A 24 -35.65 -14.66 7.81
CA ALA A 24 -36.66 -14.10 6.92
C ALA A 24 -36.32 -12.66 6.50
N ALA A 25 -36.50 -12.37 5.21
CA ALA A 25 -36.36 -11.05 4.67
C ALA A 25 -37.44 -10.10 5.22
N GLY A 26 -37.04 -9.14 6.01
CA GLY A 26 -37.87 -7.96 6.35
C GLY A 26 -37.88 -6.94 5.21
N PRO A 27 -38.82 -6.00 5.18
CA PRO A 27 -39.01 -5.09 4.07
C PRO A 27 -37.84 -4.12 3.93
N ARG A 28 -37.41 -3.94 2.69
CA ARG A 28 -36.35 -2.98 2.31
C ARG A 28 -36.83 -1.56 2.58
N GLY A 29 -36.20 -0.89 3.53
CA GLY A 29 -36.24 0.57 3.64
C GLY A 29 -35.35 1.22 2.58
N PRO A 30 -35.52 2.53 2.33
CA PRO A 30 -34.81 3.20 1.23
C PRO A 30 -33.28 3.14 1.41
N ALA A 31 -32.64 2.84 0.30
CA ALA A 31 -31.19 2.78 0.19
C ALA A 31 -30.61 4.20 0.15
N ASP A 32 -30.41 4.84 1.30
CA ASP A 32 -29.65 6.09 1.44
C ASP A 32 -29.40 6.42 2.91
N ALA A 33 -28.68 5.53 3.59
CA ALA A 33 -28.05 5.90 4.86
C ALA A 33 -26.64 5.34 4.90
N PRO A 34 -25.60 6.20 4.99
CA PRO A 34 -24.25 5.76 5.24
C PRO A 34 -24.17 5.13 6.63
N VAL A 35 -23.68 3.90 6.71
CA VAL A 35 -23.39 3.27 7.99
C VAL A 35 -22.16 3.98 8.57
N ALA A 36 -22.37 4.81 9.58
CA ALA A 36 -21.29 5.33 10.39
C ALA A 36 -20.77 4.21 11.28
N GLY A 37 -19.47 3.92 11.21
CA GLY A 37 -18.79 3.11 12.22
C GLY A 37 -18.90 3.75 13.60
N PRO A 38 -18.72 3.03 14.70
CA PRO A 38 -18.87 3.55 16.03
C PRO A 38 -17.88 4.69 16.30
N GLY A 39 -18.39 5.92 16.26
CA GLY A 39 -17.64 7.13 16.65
C GLY A 39 -17.03 7.99 15.53
N GLY A 40 -17.11 7.60 14.27
CA GLY A 40 -16.51 8.36 13.17
C GLY A 40 -17.42 9.44 12.60
N THR A 41 -17.07 10.70 12.72
CA THR A 41 -17.71 11.78 11.97
C THR A 41 -17.21 11.72 10.52
N ARG A 42 -18.13 11.59 9.58
CA ARG A 42 -17.83 11.60 8.14
C ARG A 42 -17.30 12.97 7.74
N VAL A 43 -16.10 13.05 7.27
CA VAL A 43 -15.57 14.25 6.64
C VAL A 43 -15.74 14.11 5.12
N VAL A 44 -16.42 15.07 4.51
CA VAL A 44 -16.53 15.14 3.05
C VAL A 44 -15.32 15.87 2.51
N VAL A 45 -14.53 15.21 1.70
CA VAL A 45 -13.38 15.84 1.02
C VAL A 45 -13.90 16.82 0.00
N THR A 46 -13.58 18.12 0.15
CA THR A 46 -14.00 19.15 -0.80
C THR A 46 -12.94 19.39 -1.88
N LYS A 47 -13.32 20.09 -2.95
CA LYS A 47 -12.40 20.47 -4.02
C LYS A 47 -11.23 21.33 -3.49
N GLU A 48 -11.50 22.13 -2.47
CA GLU A 48 -10.50 22.93 -1.77
C GLU A 48 -9.52 22.07 -0.97
N MET A 49 -9.95 20.90 -0.48
CA MET A 49 -9.09 19.94 0.23
C MET A 49 -8.07 19.30 -0.71
N LEU A 50 -8.48 19.01 -1.92
CA LEU A 50 -7.65 18.40 -2.95
C LEU A 50 -6.89 19.45 -3.78
N GLY A 51 -7.19 20.74 -3.61
CA GLY A 51 -6.54 21.88 -4.24
C GLY A 51 -6.22 22.97 -3.22
N ALA A 52 -4.98 23.18 -2.90
CA ALA A 52 -4.35 24.34 -2.20
C ALA A 52 -5.23 25.23 -1.29
N GLY A 53 -6.06 24.69 -0.41
CA GLY A 53 -6.87 25.46 0.52
C GLY A 53 -6.93 24.82 1.91
N ALA A 54 -6.95 25.65 2.95
CA ALA A 54 -7.08 25.16 4.31
C ALA A 54 -8.45 24.48 4.51
N VAL A 55 -8.42 23.27 5.00
CA VAL A 55 -9.60 22.48 5.29
C VAL A 55 -9.96 22.56 6.75
N GLN A 56 -11.23 22.78 7.01
CA GLN A 56 -11.78 22.49 8.33
C GLN A 56 -12.25 21.04 8.37
N SER A 57 -11.44 20.16 8.96
CA SER A 57 -11.87 18.81 9.31
C SER A 57 -12.86 18.87 10.47
N GLY A 58 -13.99 18.18 10.35
CA GLY A 58 -15.04 18.17 11.39
C GLY A 58 -14.65 17.47 12.70
N VAL A 59 -13.51 16.80 12.78
CA VAL A 59 -12.96 16.21 14.00
C VAL A 59 -11.45 16.43 13.98
N ALA A 60 -11.00 17.40 14.77
CA ALA A 60 -9.59 17.45 15.13
C ALA A 60 -9.33 16.29 16.09
N LEU A 61 -8.63 15.27 15.62
CA LEU A 61 -8.01 14.31 16.51
C LEU A 61 -7.06 15.11 17.42
N PRO A 62 -6.94 14.75 18.71
CA PRO A 62 -5.95 15.38 19.56
C PRO A 62 -4.59 15.27 18.84
N PRO A 63 -3.83 16.37 18.77
CA PRO A 63 -2.53 16.34 18.13
C PRO A 63 -1.73 15.22 18.79
N VAL A 64 -1.24 14.29 17.95
CA VAL A 64 -0.22 13.35 18.43
C VAL A 64 0.88 14.24 19.00
N PRO A 65 1.25 14.09 20.28
CA PRO A 65 2.27 14.94 20.86
C PRO A 65 3.49 14.86 19.94
N PRO A 66 4.08 16.00 19.55
CA PRO A 66 5.28 15.99 18.74
C PRO A 66 6.24 15.01 19.41
N VAL A 67 6.90 14.17 18.61
CA VAL A 67 7.94 13.28 19.13
C VAL A 67 9.02 14.18 19.71
N THR A 68 8.83 14.60 20.95
CA THR A 68 9.76 15.47 21.66
C THR A 68 10.98 14.65 22.02
N GLY A 69 12.06 14.96 21.36
CA GLY A 69 13.31 14.25 21.44
C GLY A 69 13.40 13.16 20.37
N SER A 70 14.42 13.26 19.54
CA SER A 70 14.76 12.23 18.55
C SER A 70 14.93 10.90 19.28
N ARG A 71 13.95 10.02 19.16
CA ARG A 71 14.08 8.65 19.66
C ARG A 71 14.98 7.90 18.69
N ARG A 72 16.28 7.89 18.96
CA ARG A 72 17.21 7.08 18.21
C ARG A 72 16.80 5.61 18.30
N SER A 73 16.77 4.96 17.16
CA SER A 73 16.62 3.52 17.09
C SER A 73 17.77 2.86 17.88
N PRO A 74 17.49 1.89 18.77
CA PRO A 74 18.54 1.07 19.35
C PRO A 74 19.18 0.10 18.34
N VAL A 75 18.58 -0.04 17.17
CA VAL A 75 19.09 -0.87 16.07
C VAL A 75 20.07 -0.03 15.25
N SER A 76 21.27 -0.55 15.04
CA SER A 76 22.31 0.14 14.27
C SER A 76 21.89 0.28 12.81
N SER A 77 22.09 1.47 12.25
CA SER A 77 22.03 1.69 10.80
C SER A 77 23.24 1.04 10.13
N TRP A 78 23.03 0.46 8.97
CA TRP A 78 24.08 -0.09 8.16
C TRP A 78 24.44 0.86 7.02
N GLY A 79 25.71 1.19 6.87
CA GLY A 79 26.19 1.93 5.73
C GLY A 79 25.68 3.35 5.60
N ARG A 80 25.53 3.81 4.36
CA ARG A 80 25.10 5.17 4.05
C ARG A 80 23.59 5.34 4.27
N PRO A 81 23.16 6.49 4.80
CA PRO A 81 21.74 6.77 4.99
C PRO A 81 21.04 7.00 3.64
N LEU A 82 19.72 6.83 3.66
CA LEU A 82 18.83 7.29 2.59
C LEU A 82 18.99 8.82 2.40
N PRO A 83 18.76 9.33 1.18
CA PRO A 83 18.78 10.77 0.95
C PRO A 83 17.53 11.52 1.47
N TYR A 84 16.45 10.82 1.81
CA TYR A 84 15.17 11.37 2.28
C TYR A 84 14.51 10.45 3.31
N PRO A 85 13.53 10.97 4.07
CA PRO A 85 12.69 10.14 4.94
C PRO A 85 11.77 9.21 4.14
N ILE A 86 11.25 8.20 4.83
CA ILE A 86 10.24 7.29 4.32
C ILE A 86 9.08 7.20 5.31
N VAL A 87 7.85 7.21 4.78
CA VAL A 87 6.66 6.85 5.55
C VAL A 87 6.42 5.35 5.37
N ILE A 88 6.15 4.63 6.45
CA ILE A 88 5.99 3.17 6.47
C ILE A 88 4.61 2.83 7.03
N ALA A 89 3.90 1.94 6.36
CA ALA A 89 2.72 1.27 6.88
C ALA A 89 3.15 0.10 7.78
N ASP A 90 3.12 0.32 9.09
CA ASP A 90 3.49 -0.68 10.10
C ASP A 90 2.23 -1.46 10.51
N ARG A 91 1.80 -2.37 9.61
CA ARG A 91 0.46 -2.96 9.52
C ARG A 91 -0.04 -3.55 10.81
N ARG A 92 0.72 -4.42 11.46
CA ARG A 92 0.29 -5.10 12.68
C ARG A 92 0.50 -4.29 13.95
N ASN A 93 1.13 -3.14 13.83
CA ASN A 93 1.14 -2.12 14.87
C ASN A 93 0.03 -1.09 14.67
N ASN A 94 -0.77 -1.21 13.60
CA ASN A 94 -1.88 -0.33 13.27
C ASN A 94 -1.46 1.14 13.23
N ARG A 95 -0.35 1.44 12.56
CA ARG A 95 0.19 2.80 12.47
C ARG A 95 0.93 3.06 11.17
N LEU A 96 0.98 4.32 10.79
CA LEU A 96 1.94 4.87 9.86
C LEU A 96 3.04 5.55 10.67
N LEU A 97 4.28 5.42 10.26
CA LEU A 97 5.38 6.17 10.85
C LEU A 97 6.33 6.67 9.78
N GLU A 98 6.87 7.86 9.99
CA GLU A 98 7.91 8.40 9.13
C GLU A 98 9.26 8.35 9.82
N VAL A 99 10.23 7.84 9.08
CA VAL A 99 11.57 7.57 9.57
C VAL A 99 12.57 8.36 8.73
N THR A 100 13.42 9.13 9.41
CA THR A 100 14.50 9.85 8.78
C THR A 100 15.64 8.92 8.32
N PRO A 101 16.53 9.39 7.41
CA PRO A 101 17.69 8.61 6.97
C PRO A 101 18.57 8.10 8.11
N ASP A 102 18.66 8.82 9.22
CA ASP A 102 19.39 8.45 10.43
C ASP A 102 18.53 7.67 11.44
N GLN A 103 17.41 7.10 10.98
CA GLN A 103 16.54 6.19 11.72
C GLN A 103 15.78 6.80 12.91
N ARG A 104 15.47 8.08 12.85
CA ARG A 104 14.61 8.71 13.85
C ARG A 104 13.16 8.72 13.37
N VAL A 105 12.23 8.35 14.24
CA VAL A 105 10.80 8.54 13.99
C VAL A 105 10.48 10.03 14.20
N VAL A 106 9.98 10.70 13.17
CA VAL A 106 9.66 12.14 13.17
C VAL A 106 8.17 12.41 13.06
N TRP A 107 7.41 11.45 12.59
CA TRP A 107 5.96 11.53 12.43
C TRP A 107 5.33 10.16 12.70
N GLU A 108 4.15 10.13 13.28
CA GLU A 108 3.39 8.90 13.56
C GLU A 108 1.89 9.19 13.50
N PHE A 109 1.12 8.27 12.94
CA PHE A 109 -0.34 8.30 12.86
C PHE A 109 -0.89 6.86 12.94
N PRO A 110 -2.04 6.62 13.59
CA PRO A 110 -2.82 7.56 14.39
C PRO A 110 -2.30 7.71 15.81
N SER A 111 -2.98 8.59 16.56
CA SER A 111 -2.94 8.48 18.03
C SER A 111 -3.51 7.13 18.48
N PRO A 112 -3.03 6.53 19.57
CA PRO A 112 -3.47 5.23 20.07
C PRO A 112 -4.98 5.06 20.28
N ASP A 113 -5.74 6.14 20.24
CA ASP A 113 -7.18 6.16 20.55
C ASP A 113 -8.10 5.89 19.33
N LEU A 114 -7.56 5.71 18.13
CA LEU A 114 -8.34 5.34 16.94
C LEU A 114 -8.50 3.84 16.81
N GLY A 115 -9.33 3.26 17.66
CA GLY A 115 -9.52 1.81 17.72
C GLY A 115 -10.09 1.14 16.45
N PHE A 116 -10.55 1.92 15.47
CA PHE A 116 -11.00 1.41 14.17
C PHE A 116 -9.88 1.39 13.12
N TYR A 117 -8.79 2.15 13.31
CA TYR A 117 -7.67 2.20 12.39
C TYR A 117 -6.77 0.99 12.63
N ARG A 118 -6.76 0.07 11.68
CA ARG A 118 -6.00 -1.17 11.82
C ARG A 118 -5.75 -1.87 10.50
N GLY A 119 -4.62 -2.58 10.43
CA GLY A 119 -4.28 -3.38 9.27
C GLY A 119 -3.99 -2.53 8.04
N ASN A 120 -3.40 -1.35 8.25
CA ASN A 120 -2.94 -0.48 7.18
C ASN A 120 -1.86 -1.19 6.38
N GLU A 121 -2.13 -1.40 5.12
CA GLU A 121 -1.26 -2.13 4.23
C GLU A 121 -0.35 -1.17 3.47
N ASP A 122 -0.91 -0.33 2.62
CA ASP A 122 -0.16 0.63 1.85
C ASP A 122 -0.35 2.06 2.30
N VAL A 123 0.66 2.86 2.01
CA VAL A 123 0.67 4.30 2.22
C VAL A 123 1.41 5.01 1.09
N ASN A 124 0.74 5.97 0.45
CA ASN A 124 1.33 6.77 -0.61
C ASN A 124 1.00 8.25 -0.45
N PHE A 125 1.98 9.12 -0.67
CA PHE A 125 1.74 10.56 -0.71
C PHE A 125 0.86 10.95 -1.91
N SER A 126 0.01 11.95 -1.71
CA SER A 126 -0.61 12.65 -2.83
C SER A 126 0.44 13.32 -3.71
N PRO A 127 0.13 13.63 -4.99
CA PRO A 127 1.08 14.27 -5.90
C PRO A 127 1.69 15.59 -5.39
N ASP A 128 1.05 16.26 -4.46
CA ASP A 128 1.53 17.48 -3.82
C ASP A 128 2.14 17.26 -2.42
N GLY A 129 2.21 16.03 -1.94
CA GLY A 129 2.81 15.62 -0.67
C GLY A 129 2.03 16.02 0.58
N ARG A 130 0.79 16.57 0.48
CA ARG A 130 0.03 17.04 1.63
C ARG A 130 -0.86 16.00 2.27
N LEU A 131 -1.29 15.02 1.49
CA LEU A 131 -2.18 13.96 1.91
C LEU A 131 -1.48 12.63 1.78
N LEU A 132 -1.94 11.65 2.56
CA LEU A 132 -1.58 10.25 2.42
C LEU A 132 -2.83 9.47 2.02
N ALA A 133 -2.72 8.66 0.97
CA ALA A 133 -3.67 7.62 0.65
C ALA A 133 -3.26 6.35 1.39
N VAL A 134 -4.22 5.66 2.01
CA VAL A 134 -3.96 4.48 2.84
C VAL A 134 -5.01 3.43 2.57
N SER A 135 -4.60 2.18 2.41
CA SER A 135 -5.47 1.01 2.42
C SER A 135 -5.41 0.30 3.78
N GLU A 136 -6.56 -0.20 4.23
CA GLU A 136 -6.67 -1.09 5.39
C GLU A 136 -7.27 -2.42 4.95
N GLU A 137 -6.43 -3.32 4.48
CA GLU A 137 -6.84 -4.60 3.90
C GLU A 137 -7.66 -5.43 4.89
N ASP A 138 -7.19 -5.54 6.12
CA ASP A 138 -7.81 -6.34 7.18
C ASP A 138 -9.09 -5.71 7.73
N ASN A 139 -9.32 -4.43 7.48
CA ASN A 139 -10.47 -3.66 7.95
C ASN A 139 -11.52 -3.37 6.87
N TYR A 140 -11.19 -3.64 5.61
CA TYR A 140 -12.03 -3.46 4.41
C TYR A 140 -12.42 -2.01 4.13
N ASP A 141 -11.51 -1.08 4.38
CA ASP A 141 -11.67 0.35 4.08
C ASP A 141 -10.39 1.01 3.58
N ILE A 142 -10.53 2.24 3.12
CA ILE A 142 -9.45 3.07 2.61
C ILE A 142 -9.61 4.48 3.16
N HIS A 143 -8.49 5.20 3.28
CA HIS A 143 -8.45 6.48 3.96
C HIS A 143 -7.65 7.54 3.20
N ILE A 144 -8.00 8.79 3.46
CA ILE A 144 -7.11 9.93 3.20
C ILE A 144 -6.76 10.56 4.54
N VAL A 145 -5.46 10.70 4.79
CA VAL A 145 -4.92 11.34 5.98
C VAL A 145 -4.27 12.67 5.59
N ASP A 146 -4.61 13.75 6.28
CA ASP A 146 -3.90 15.03 6.17
C ASP A 146 -2.61 14.91 6.98
N TYR A 147 -1.47 14.96 6.28
CA TYR A 147 -0.17 14.73 6.89
C TYR A 147 0.17 15.77 7.96
N ASP A 148 0.00 17.07 7.65
CA ASP A 148 0.38 18.15 8.56
C ASP A 148 -0.54 18.21 9.79
N LYS A 149 -1.83 17.98 9.58
CA LYS A 149 -2.82 17.98 10.67
C LYS A 149 -2.85 16.66 11.44
N ARG A 150 -2.25 15.60 10.90
CA ARG A 150 -2.34 14.23 11.43
C ARG A 150 -3.80 13.82 11.68
N ALA A 151 -4.62 14.06 10.69
CA ALA A 151 -6.06 13.89 10.77
C ALA A 151 -6.59 13.04 9.63
N LEU A 152 -7.50 12.12 9.96
CA LEU A 152 -8.28 11.40 9.00
C LEU A 152 -9.28 12.37 8.35
N VAL A 153 -9.20 12.57 7.03
CA VAL A 153 -10.05 13.54 6.31
C VAL A 153 -11.08 12.87 5.42
N TRP A 154 -10.90 11.61 5.08
CA TRP A 154 -11.87 10.83 4.32
C TRP A 154 -11.70 9.34 4.59
N THR A 155 -12.82 8.62 4.58
CA THR A 155 -12.90 7.17 4.67
C THR A 155 -13.92 6.65 3.68
N TYR A 156 -13.59 5.56 2.99
CA TYR A 156 -14.52 4.81 2.15
C TYR A 156 -14.35 3.32 2.42
N GLY A 157 -15.47 2.63 2.60
CA GLY A 157 -15.49 1.26 3.09
C GLY A 157 -16.33 1.18 4.38
N ALA A 158 -16.37 0.00 4.96
CA ALA A 158 -17.05 -0.23 6.22
C ALA A 158 -16.21 -1.19 7.07
N PRO A 159 -15.68 -0.75 8.22
CA PRO A 159 -14.85 -1.59 9.08
C PRO A 159 -15.51 -2.94 9.39
N ASP A 160 -14.74 -4.02 9.22
CA ASP A 160 -15.18 -5.41 9.42
C ASP A 160 -16.31 -5.91 8.48
N VAL A 161 -16.76 -5.12 7.51
CA VAL A 161 -17.85 -5.47 6.60
C VAL A 161 -17.34 -5.64 5.18
N LYS A 162 -17.06 -6.86 4.79
CA LYS A 162 -16.66 -7.16 3.41
C LYS A 162 -17.86 -7.30 2.48
N GLY A 163 -17.69 -6.85 1.24
CA GLY A 163 -18.70 -6.97 0.21
C GLY A 163 -18.26 -6.37 -1.12
N SER A 164 -19.15 -6.36 -2.11
CA SER A 164 -18.89 -5.81 -3.44
C SER A 164 -19.85 -4.69 -3.84
N ALA A 165 -20.81 -4.36 -2.98
CA ALA A 165 -21.71 -3.21 -3.20
C ALA A 165 -20.92 -1.88 -3.10
N PRO A 166 -21.43 -0.77 -3.65
CA PRO A 166 -20.84 0.54 -3.43
C PRO A 166 -20.66 0.82 -1.93
N GLY A 167 -19.48 1.29 -1.52
CA GLY A 167 -19.12 1.50 -0.12
C GLY A 167 -18.60 0.26 0.61
N LEU A 168 -18.37 -0.86 -0.08
CA LEU A 168 -17.80 -2.07 0.50
C LEU A 168 -16.64 -2.59 -0.32
N PHE A 169 -15.68 -3.18 0.37
CA PHE A 169 -14.51 -3.87 -0.18
C PHE A 169 -14.42 -5.31 0.28
N ASN A 170 -13.53 -6.05 -0.34
CA ASN A 170 -13.13 -7.39 0.08
C ASN A 170 -11.63 -7.53 -0.11
N TYR A 171 -10.86 -7.11 0.88
CA TYR A 171 -9.41 -6.96 0.87
C TYR A 171 -8.98 -5.86 -0.11
N PRO A 172 -9.22 -4.56 0.21
CA PRO A 172 -8.65 -3.45 -0.55
C PRO A 172 -7.15 -3.42 -0.31
N ASP A 173 -6.42 -3.28 -1.40
CA ASP A 173 -4.97 -3.24 -1.42
C ASP A 173 -4.52 -2.07 -2.28
N ASP A 174 -3.30 -1.62 -2.09
CA ASP A 174 -2.72 -0.45 -2.71
C ASP A 174 -3.66 0.77 -2.75
N ALA A 175 -3.12 1.95 -2.61
CA ALA A 175 -3.92 3.16 -2.47
C ALA A 175 -3.18 4.39 -2.98
N HIS A 176 -3.74 5.07 -3.99
CA HIS A 176 -3.15 6.30 -4.49
C HIS A 176 -4.18 7.40 -4.69
N LEU A 177 -3.77 8.64 -4.40
CA LEU A 177 -4.44 9.83 -4.89
C LEU A 177 -3.89 10.21 -6.26
N LEU A 178 -4.77 10.44 -7.21
CA LEU A 178 -4.41 10.81 -8.58
C LEU A 178 -4.41 12.35 -8.76
N ASP A 179 -3.79 12.84 -9.82
CA ASP A 179 -3.64 14.27 -10.09
C ASP A 179 -4.97 15.04 -10.14
N ASP A 180 -6.08 14.37 -10.49
CA ASP A 180 -7.43 14.93 -10.52
C ASP A 180 -8.15 14.88 -9.17
N GLY A 181 -7.48 14.38 -8.14
CA GLY A 181 -8.01 14.22 -6.79
C GLY A 181 -8.92 13.01 -6.62
N THR A 182 -9.02 12.12 -7.58
CA THR A 182 -9.67 10.83 -7.40
C THR A 182 -8.76 9.85 -6.70
N PHE A 183 -9.33 8.85 -6.05
CA PHE A 183 -8.63 7.80 -5.33
C PHE A 183 -8.70 6.50 -6.12
N ILE A 184 -7.58 5.82 -6.34
CA ILE A 184 -7.53 4.50 -6.96
C ILE A 184 -7.10 3.44 -5.94
N THR A 185 -7.72 2.25 -6.00
CA THR A 185 -7.38 1.10 -5.17
C THR A 185 -7.72 -0.21 -5.87
N ALA A 186 -6.97 -1.25 -5.57
CA ALA A 186 -7.33 -2.62 -5.90
C ALA A 186 -8.31 -3.18 -4.85
N ASP A 187 -9.26 -4.00 -5.28
CA ASP A 187 -10.20 -4.71 -4.41
C ASP A 187 -10.06 -6.20 -4.71
N ILE A 188 -9.02 -6.80 -4.12
CA ILE A 188 -8.40 -8.07 -4.52
C ILE A 188 -9.43 -9.17 -4.73
N ARG A 189 -10.22 -9.47 -3.69
CA ARG A 189 -11.14 -10.62 -3.70
C ARG A 189 -12.45 -10.32 -4.39
N ASN A 190 -12.72 -9.07 -4.72
CA ASN A 190 -13.77 -8.69 -5.66
C ASN A 190 -13.27 -8.69 -7.10
N CYS A 191 -11.97 -8.94 -7.34
CA CYS A 191 -11.38 -9.01 -8.68
C CYS A 191 -11.64 -7.75 -9.50
N ARG A 192 -11.47 -6.59 -8.88
CA ARG A 192 -11.72 -5.28 -9.49
C ARG A 192 -10.74 -4.22 -9.01
N VAL A 193 -10.55 -3.20 -9.83
CA VAL A 193 -9.91 -1.94 -9.49
C VAL A 193 -10.97 -0.86 -9.51
N LEU A 194 -10.97 0.02 -8.51
CA LEU A 194 -11.91 1.12 -8.38
C LEU A 194 -11.18 2.45 -8.43
N ILE A 195 -11.76 3.41 -9.17
CA ILE A 195 -11.43 4.82 -9.05
C ILE A 195 -12.65 5.51 -8.46
N ILE A 196 -12.45 6.18 -7.33
CA ILE A 196 -13.51 6.77 -6.51
C ILE A 196 -13.25 8.26 -6.43
N ASP A 197 -14.30 9.08 -6.57
CA ASP A 197 -14.22 10.52 -6.30
C ASP A 197 -14.53 10.76 -4.81
N PRO A 198 -13.54 11.15 -3.99
CA PRO A 198 -13.74 11.37 -2.55
C PRO A 198 -14.71 12.52 -2.25
N ARG A 199 -14.90 13.46 -3.18
CA ARG A 199 -15.81 14.61 -3.02
C ARG A 199 -17.28 14.21 -3.06
N THR A 200 -17.57 13.15 -3.80
CA THR A 200 -18.95 12.66 -4.03
C THR A 200 -19.20 11.28 -3.46
N ASN A 201 -18.14 10.54 -3.09
CA ASN A 201 -18.18 9.13 -2.74
C ASN A 201 -18.69 8.23 -3.88
N GLN A 202 -18.53 8.66 -5.14
CA GLN A 202 -18.98 7.89 -6.28
C GLN A 202 -17.81 7.11 -6.90
N ILE A 203 -18.07 5.87 -7.25
CA ILE A 203 -17.18 5.10 -8.12
C ILE A 203 -17.29 5.69 -9.53
N VAL A 204 -16.22 6.33 -10.01
CA VAL A 204 -16.17 6.97 -11.33
C VAL A 204 -15.63 6.03 -12.41
N THR A 205 -14.84 5.03 -12.01
CA THR A 205 -14.35 3.99 -12.91
C THR A 205 -14.22 2.67 -12.16
N GLN A 206 -14.59 1.58 -12.83
CA GLN A 206 -14.34 0.23 -12.35
C GLN A 206 -13.75 -0.59 -13.50
N TRP A 207 -12.61 -1.24 -13.25
CA TRP A 207 -12.09 -2.33 -14.07
C TRP A 207 -12.30 -3.66 -13.33
N GLY A 208 -12.51 -4.73 -14.08
CA GLY A 208 -12.88 -6.00 -13.48
C GLY A 208 -14.36 -6.10 -13.11
N LYS A 209 -14.75 -7.27 -12.63
CA LYS A 209 -16.14 -7.56 -12.26
C LYS A 209 -16.18 -8.49 -11.05
N PRO A 210 -16.88 -8.11 -9.96
CA PRO A 210 -17.03 -8.97 -8.81
C PRO A 210 -17.50 -10.38 -9.17
N GLY A 211 -16.80 -11.37 -8.61
CA GLY A 211 -17.10 -12.79 -8.85
C GLY A 211 -16.56 -13.37 -10.16
N VAL A 212 -15.85 -12.59 -10.98
CA VAL A 212 -15.21 -13.07 -12.21
C VAL A 212 -13.71 -12.77 -12.16
N CYS A 213 -12.95 -13.69 -11.57
CA CYS A 213 -11.54 -13.53 -11.28
C CYS A 213 -10.67 -14.25 -12.30
N ARG A 214 -10.42 -13.61 -13.44
CA ARG A 214 -9.56 -14.11 -14.51
C ARG A 214 -8.89 -12.96 -15.24
N HIS A 215 -7.74 -13.22 -15.82
CA HIS A 215 -6.99 -12.26 -16.61
C HIS A 215 -7.65 -12.02 -17.98
N GLU A 216 -8.30 -10.89 -18.14
CA GLU A 216 -8.85 -10.35 -19.39
C GLU A 216 -9.05 -8.82 -19.20
N PRO A 217 -7.96 -8.07 -18.89
CA PRO A 217 -8.07 -6.66 -18.54
C PRO A 217 -8.58 -5.80 -19.70
N PRO A 218 -9.28 -4.71 -19.45
CA PRO A 218 -9.76 -4.23 -18.14
C PRO A 218 -11.12 -4.84 -17.77
N ARG A 219 -11.68 -5.70 -18.63
CA ARG A 219 -13.03 -6.27 -18.47
C ARG A 219 -13.13 -7.20 -17.25
N TYR A 220 -12.12 -8.02 -17.05
CA TYR A 220 -11.97 -8.89 -15.90
C TYR A 220 -10.53 -8.83 -15.41
N LEU A 221 -10.34 -8.95 -14.11
CA LEU A 221 -9.03 -8.99 -13.46
C LEU A 221 -8.91 -10.22 -12.57
N GLY A 222 -7.73 -10.82 -12.54
CA GLY A 222 -7.44 -12.00 -11.77
C GLY A 222 -6.83 -11.66 -10.41
N TYR A 223 -7.63 -11.27 -9.41
CA TYR A 223 -7.12 -10.89 -8.09
C TYR A 223 -6.05 -9.77 -8.22
N PRO A 224 -6.44 -8.56 -8.64
CA PRO A 224 -5.52 -7.44 -8.72
C PRO A 224 -4.99 -7.09 -7.34
N ASN A 225 -3.69 -6.82 -7.23
CA ASN A 225 -3.01 -6.43 -6.00
C ASN A 225 -2.58 -4.96 -6.10
N GLY A 226 -1.50 -4.65 -6.79
CA GLY A 226 -1.02 -3.28 -6.98
C GLY A 226 -1.74 -2.49 -8.07
N VAL A 227 -1.88 -1.18 -7.87
CA VAL A 227 -2.50 -0.22 -8.83
C VAL A 227 -1.71 1.09 -8.90
N THR A 228 -0.49 1.01 -9.35
CA THR A 228 0.47 2.12 -9.32
C THR A 228 0.26 3.13 -10.44
N PRO A 229 -0.01 4.41 -10.15
CA PRO A 229 -0.01 5.47 -11.16
C PRO A 229 1.38 5.67 -11.78
N VAL A 230 1.43 5.87 -13.11
CA VAL A 230 2.67 6.15 -13.80
C VAL A 230 2.61 7.46 -14.58
N ALA A 231 3.76 7.99 -14.95
CA ALA A 231 3.85 9.23 -15.72
C ALA A 231 2.98 9.15 -16.97
N GLY A 232 2.21 10.23 -17.23
CA GLY A 232 1.25 10.29 -18.34
C GLY A 232 -0.16 9.82 -17.97
N GLY A 233 -0.40 9.42 -16.71
CA GLY A 233 -1.71 9.11 -16.17
C GLY A 233 -2.19 7.68 -16.43
N ASP A 234 -1.35 6.80 -16.97
CA ASP A 234 -1.64 5.36 -17.05
C ASP A 234 -1.45 4.72 -15.66
N ILE A 235 -1.93 3.49 -15.51
CA ILE A 235 -1.85 2.71 -14.27
C ILE A 235 -1.17 1.38 -14.57
N LEU A 236 -0.21 0.99 -13.74
CA LEU A 236 0.24 -0.41 -13.67
C LEU A 236 -0.72 -1.17 -12.75
N VAL A 237 -1.15 -2.33 -13.19
CA VAL A 237 -1.98 -3.24 -12.39
C VAL A 237 -1.28 -4.58 -12.32
N THR A 238 -1.06 -5.08 -11.11
CA THR A 238 -0.58 -6.45 -10.90
C THR A 238 -1.76 -7.39 -10.68
N GLU A 239 -1.64 -8.64 -11.13
CA GLU A 239 -2.63 -9.69 -10.91
C GLU A 239 -1.92 -10.96 -10.43
N ILE A 240 -2.36 -11.49 -9.29
CA ILE A 240 -1.65 -12.57 -8.58
C ILE A 240 -1.57 -13.86 -9.41
N PRO A 241 -2.69 -14.48 -9.89
CA PRO A 241 -2.60 -15.69 -10.71
C PRO A 241 -1.99 -15.43 -12.07
N GLY A 242 -0.90 -16.14 -12.36
CA GLY A 242 -0.17 -15.99 -13.62
C GLY A 242 0.85 -14.86 -13.63
N ALA A 243 1.00 -14.14 -12.50
CA ALA A 243 1.96 -13.04 -12.34
C ALA A 243 1.86 -11.99 -13.45
N TRP A 244 0.66 -11.58 -13.78
CA TRP A 244 0.42 -10.58 -14.81
C TRP A 244 0.69 -9.16 -14.30
N ILE A 245 1.30 -8.36 -15.17
CA ILE A 245 1.37 -6.91 -14.99
C ILE A 245 0.83 -6.28 -16.26
N SER A 246 -0.12 -5.36 -16.10
CA SER A 246 -0.77 -4.65 -17.20
C SER A 246 -0.60 -3.15 -17.05
N ARG A 247 -0.24 -2.45 -18.12
CA ARG A 247 -0.33 -0.99 -18.18
C ARG A 247 -1.62 -0.61 -18.87
N ILE A 248 -2.47 0.12 -18.15
CA ILE A 248 -3.83 0.46 -18.57
C ILE A 248 -3.98 1.98 -18.54
N THR A 249 -4.48 2.59 -19.61
CA THR A 249 -4.81 4.02 -19.58
C THR A 249 -6.01 4.30 -18.68
N ARG A 250 -6.16 5.54 -18.21
CA ARG A 250 -7.35 5.95 -17.44
C ARG A 250 -8.67 5.63 -18.14
N ALA A 251 -8.69 5.61 -19.46
CA ALA A 251 -9.87 5.23 -20.28
C ALA A 251 -10.07 3.71 -20.40
N GLY A 252 -9.24 2.89 -19.77
CA GLY A 252 -9.34 1.43 -19.81
C GLY A 252 -8.74 0.78 -21.06
N LYS A 253 -7.92 1.50 -21.85
CA LYS A 253 -7.21 0.90 -22.98
C LYS A 253 -5.95 0.21 -22.48
N ILE A 254 -5.73 -1.05 -22.86
CA ILE A 254 -4.49 -1.77 -22.59
C ILE A 254 -3.38 -1.20 -23.46
N VAL A 255 -2.31 -0.75 -22.82
CA VAL A 255 -1.07 -0.35 -23.49
C VAL A 255 -0.21 -1.59 -23.74
N TRP A 256 -0.03 -2.40 -22.71
CA TRP A 256 0.57 -3.71 -22.77
C TRP A 256 0.12 -4.54 -21.55
N SER A 257 0.23 -5.86 -21.67
CA SER A 257 -0.02 -6.81 -20.58
C SER A 257 0.92 -8.00 -20.75
N VAL A 258 1.69 -8.32 -19.72
CA VAL A 258 2.74 -9.35 -19.76
C VAL A 258 2.79 -10.15 -18.47
N GLU A 259 3.17 -11.41 -18.55
CA GLU A 259 3.56 -12.18 -17.39
C GLU A 259 4.95 -11.73 -16.93
N ALA A 260 5.08 -11.31 -15.67
CA ALA A 260 6.33 -10.89 -15.08
C ALA A 260 7.32 -12.08 -15.03
N PRO A 261 8.50 -11.97 -15.66
CA PRO A 261 9.44 -13.08 -15.72
C PRO A 261 9.99 -13.38 -14.31
N ARG A 262 10.09 -14.66 -13.96
CA ARG A 262 10.65 -15.16 -12.68
C ARG A 262 9.85 -14.76 -11.42
N VAL A 263 8.69 -14.16 -11.55
CA VAL A 263 7.79 -13.77 -10.46
C VAL A 263 6.67 -14.80 -10.34
N ARG A 264 6.23 -15.08 -9.13
CA ARG A 264 5.12 -16.00 -8.82
C ARG A 264 3.92 -15.30 -8.23
N TYR A 265 4.19 -14.33 -7.37
CA TYR A 265 3.19 -13.50 -6.74
C TYR A 265 3.65 -12.04 -6.87
N PRO A 266 3.28 -11.35 -7.94
CA PRO A 266 3.57 -9.92 -8.05
C PRO A 266 2.72 -9.20 -7.02
N SER A 267 3.34 -8.62 -6.01
CA SER A 267 2.67 -7.68 -5.14
C SER A 267 2.58 -6.35 -5.88
N ASP A 268 3.39 -5.38 -5.59
CA ASP A 268 3.37 -4.13 -6.31
C ASP A 268 4.41 -4.05 -7.41
N ALA A 269 4.10 -3.26 -8.43
CA ALA A 269 4.99 -2.98 -9.54
C ALA A 269 5.11 -1.48 -9.80
N PHE A 270 6.34 -0.99 -9.89
CA PHE A 270 6.65 0.42 -10.14
C PHE A 270 7.46 0.61 -11.43
N PRO A 271 7.36 1.77 -12.09
CA PRO A 271 8.25 2.10 -13.17
C PRO A 271 9.64 2.44 -12.61
N THR A 272 10.69 2.06 -13.33
CA THR A 272 12.05 2.55 -13.10
C THR A 272 12.33 3.81 -13.91
N ALA A 273 13.39 4.54 -13.57
CA ALA A 273 13.75 5.78 -14.26
C ALA A 273 14.03 5.57 -15.76
N ASP A 274 14.49 4.40 -16.15
CA ASP A 274 14.76 4.01 -17.55
C ASP A 274 13.57 3.34 -18.26
N GLY A 275 12.37 3.39 -17.65
CA GLY A 275 11.12 2.91 -18.25
C GLY A 275 10.90 1.40 -18.21
N GLN A 276 11.69 0.69 -17.41
CA GLN A 276 11.45 -0.72 -17.09
C GLN A 276 10.42 -0.84 -15.94
N VAL A 277 10.17 -2.06 -15.49
CA VAL A 277 9.27 -2.36 -14.39
C VAL A 277 10.05 -3.08 -13.30
N ILE A 278 9.99 -2.56 -12.07
CA ILE A 278 10.41 -3.25 -10.86
C ILE A 278 9.20 -3.87 -10.18
N VAL A 279 9.34 -5.10 -9.71
CA VAL A 279 8.28 -5.84 -9.03
C VAL A 279 8.82 -6.66 -7.88
N ALA A 280 8.12 -6.66 -6.76
CA ALA A 280 8.36 -7.57 -5.64
C ALA A 280 7.62 -8.89 -5.86
N ASP A 281 8.31 -10.02 -5.65
CA ASP A 281 7.71 -11.37 -5.63
C ASP A 281 7.43 -11.77 -4.19
N PHE A 282 6.20 -11.62 -3.76
CA PHE A 282 5.71 -11.93 -2.41
C PHE A 282 5.79 -13.43 -2.13
N SER A 283 6.97 -13.90 -1.86
CA SER A 283 7.28 -15.32 -1.71
C SER A 283 8.45 -15.56 -0.75
N ARG A 284 8.70 -16.82 -0.39
CA ARG A 284 9.89 -17.22 0.37
C ARG A 284 10.69 -18.27 -0.41
N PRO A 285 12.00 -18.07 -0.62
CA PRO A 285 12.68 -16.79 -0.48
C PRO A 285 12.06 -15.72 -1.34
N GLY A 286 12.07 -14.47 -0.85
CA GLY A 286 11.58 -13.32 -1.57
C GLY A 286 12.52 -12.91 -2.70
N ARG A 287 11.96 -12.25 -3.70
CA ARG A 287 12.69 -11.80 -4.87
C ARG A 287 12.24 -10.40 -5.28
N VAL A 288 13.16 -9.62 -5.83
CA VAL A 288 12.84 -8.39 -6.56
C VAL A 288 13.41 -8.50 -7.96
N VAL A 289 12.59 -8.16 -8.96
CA VAL A 289 12.95 -8.28 -10.39
C VAL A 289 12.75 -6.95 -11.07
N ILE A 290 13.73 -6.53 -11.90
CA ILE A 290 13.56 -5.46 -12.87
C ILE A 290 13.59 -6.09 -14.26
N PHE A 291 12.60 -5.77 -15.08
CA PHE A 291 12.52 -6.31 -16.42
C PHE A 291 11.96 -5.29 -17.42
N ASP A 292 12.34 -5.45 -18.67
CA ASP A 292 11.79 -4.70 -19.81
C ASP A 292 10.43 -5.32 -20.23
N PRO A 293 9.31 -4.59 -20.10
CA PRO A 293 8.00 -5.13 -20.44
C PRO A 293 7.81 -5.46 -21.93
N ALA A 294 8.56 -4.81 -22.84
CA ALA A 294 8.47 -5.07 -24.25
C ALA A 294 9.13 -6.39 -24.67
N THR A 295 10.25 -6.73 -24.04
CA THR A 295 11.03 -7.93 -24.38
C THR A 295 10.90 -9.04 -23.34
N ARG A 296 10.35 -8.74 -22.16
CA ARG A 296 10.27 -9.61 -20.98
C ARG A 296 11.66 -10.05 -20.46
N ARG A 297 12.70 -9.35 -20.86
CA ARG A 297 14.08 -9.64 -20.42
C ARG A 297 14.29 -9.07 -19.02
N VAL A 298 14.71 -9.93 -18.09
CA VAL A 298 15.19 -9.51 -16.76
C VAL A 298 16.53 -8.78 -16.94
N THR A 299 16.60 -7.58 -16.42
CA THR A 299 17.80 -6.72 -16.48
C THR A 299 18.51 -6.65 -15.14
N TRP A 300 17.76 -6.85 -14.05
CA TRP A 300 18.28 -6.93 -12.70
C TRP A 300 17.40 -7.85 -11.86
N GLU A 301 17.99 -8.52 -10.90
CA GLU A 301 17.30 -9.41 -9.98
C GLU A 301 18.03 -9.47 -8.65
N TYR A 302 17.27 -9.49 -7.57
CA TYR A 302 17.75 -9.82 -6.24
C TYR A 302 17.02 -11.07 -5.74
N GLU A 303 17.79 -12.12 -5.47
CA GLU A 303 17.32 -13.35 -4.84
C GLU A 303 18.44 -13.92 -3.97
N VAL A 304 18.21 -13.97 -2.66
CA VAL A 304 19.08 -14.63 -1.70
C VAL A 304 18.26 -15.68 -0.98
N THR A 305 18.74 -16.91 -0.98
CA THR A 305 17.94 -18.07 -0.54
C THR A 305 18.03 -18.37 0.96
N ALA A 306 18.99 -17.77 1.66
CA ALA A 306 19.19 -17.98 3.10
C ALA A 306 20.04 -16.86 3.73
N GLY A 307 20.02 -16.77 5.05
CA GLY A 307 20.82 -15.85 5.84
C GLY A 307 20.21 -14.47 5.98
N GLU A 308 21.01 -13.53 6.48
CA GLU A 308 20.56 -12.18 6.85
C GLU A 308 20.04 -11.38 5.66
N LYS A 309 20.62 -11.55 4.48
CA LYS A 309 20.24 -10.85 3.25
C LYS A 309 19.03 -11.45 2.52
N MET A 310 18.51 -12.61 2.96
CA MET A 310 17.31 -13.20 2.36
C MET A 310 16.11 -12.29 2.62
N LEU A 311 15.27 -12.06 1.60
CA LEU A 311 13.94 -11.46 1.75
C LEU A 311 12.92 -12.56 2.03
N ASP A 312 11.85 -12.19 2.77
CA ASP A 312 10.74 -13.10 3.09
C ASP A 312 9.40 -12.38 2.90
N HIS A 313 8.71 -12.70 1.83
CA HIS A 313 7.45 -12.07 1.41
C HIS A 313 7.61 -10.54 1.26
N PRO A 314 8.52 -10.05 0.42
CA PRO A 314 8.59 -8.62 0.14
C PRO A 314 7.32 -8.17 -0.60
N SER A 315 6.61 -7.18 -0.06
CA SER A 315 5.39 -6.62 -0.67
C SER A 315 5.70 -5.55 -1.69
N LEU A 316 6.60 -4.63 -1.38
CA LEU A 316 6.84 -3.45 -2.19
C LEU A 316 8.33 -3.26 -2.46
N ALA A 317 8.68 -2.90 -3.70
CA ALA A 317 10.04 -2.55 -4.10
C ALA A 317 10.03 -1.35 -5.04
N ARG A 318 10.91 -0.36 -4.79
CA ARG A 318 11.04 0.84 -5.62
C ARG A 318 12.49 1.19 -5.87
N GLU A 319 12.75 1.81 -7.03
CA GLU A 319 14.03 2.44 -7.32
C GLU A 319 14.09 3.81 -6.64
N LEU A 320 15.17 4.07 -5.90
CA LEU A 320 15.41 5.37 -5.28
C LEU A 320 15.79 6.41 -6.35
N PRO A 321 15.11 7.57 -6.40
CA PRO A 321 15.28 8.51 -7.51
C PRO A 321 16.71 9.03 -7.68
N ASP A 322 17.45 9.25 -6.58
CA ASP A 322 18.77 9.90 -6.62
C ASP A 322 19.92 8.92 -6.81
N THR A 323 19.79 7.70 -6.30
CA THR A 323 20.91 6.73 -6.27
C THR A 323 20.70 5.54 -7.20
N GLY A 324 19.45 5.26 -7.57
CA GLY A 324 19.08 4.06 -8.30
C GLY A 324 19.17 2.76 -7.49
N ASP A 325 19.46 2.86 -6.18
CA ASP A 325 19.39 1.71 -5.28
C ASP A 325 17.94 1.25 -5.08
N ILE A 326 17.74 0.06 -4.57
CA ILE A 326 16.42 -0.53 -4.45
C ILE A 326 15.99 -0.55 -2.99
N ILE A 327 14.89 0.12 -2.67
CA ILE A 327 14.25 0.05 -1.37
C ILE A 327 13.15 -1.01 -1.39
N VAL A 328 13.02 -1.80 -0.32
CA VAL A 328 12.14 -2.96 -0.25
C VAL A 328 11.46 -3.03 1.12
N ALA A 329 10.15 -3.19 1.17
CA ALA A 329 9.43 -3.67 2.34
C ALA A 329 9.60 -5.20 2.44
N ASP A 330 10.19 -5.68 3.52
CA ASP A 330 10.52 -7.10 3.75
C ASP A 330 9.66 -7.60 4.93
N ASP A 331 8.40 -7.85 4.63
CA ASP A 331 7.28 -7.95 5.58
C ASP A 331 7.50 -8.97 6.68
N LEU A 332 7.78 -10.22 6.32
CA LEU A 332 7.95 -11.29 7.29
C LEU A 332 9.34 -11.31 7.93
N ARG A 333 10.18 -10.34 7.60
CA ARG A 333 11.44 -10.07 8.29
C ARG A 333 11.39 -8.78 9.12
N GLU A 334 10.22 -8.17 9.21
CA GLU A 334 9.94 -7.03 10.09
C GLU A 334 10.83 -5.81 9.82
N ARG A 335 11.13 -5.53 8.53
CA ARG A 335 12.09 -4.48 8.16
C ARG A 335 11.81 -3.86 6.78
N VAL A 336 12.26 -2.62 6.62
CA VAL A 336 12.48 -2.01 5.31
C VAL A 336 13.97 -1.94 5.07
N VAL A 337 14.42 -2.33 3.87
CA VAL A 337 15.84 -2.38 3.53
C VAL A 337 16.13 -1.61 2.25
N VAL A 338 17.37 -1.09 2.12
CA VAL A 338 17.90 -0.57 0.86
C VAL A 338 19.01 -1.50 0.38
N ILE A 339 18.90 -1.91 -0.87
CA ILE A 339 19.82 -2.79 -1.55
C ILE A 339 20.61 -1.97 -2.58
N ASP A 340 21.93 -1.95 -2.47
CA ASP A 340 22.79 -1.35 -3.48
C ASP A 340 22.60 -2.09 -4.81
N ARG A 341 22.20 -1.35 -5.85
CA ARG A 341 21.86 -1.94 -7.15
C ARG A 341 23.01 -2.66 -7.81
N ALA A 342 24.25 -2.17 -7.63
CA ALA A 342 25.43 -2.73 -8.28
C ALA A 342 25.99 -3.95 -7.54
N THR A 343 26.13 -3.85 -6.23
CA THR A 343 26.75 -4.90 -5.40
C THR A 343 25.77 -5.93 -4.87
N LYS A 344 24.47 -5.58 -4.84
CA LYS A 344 23.39 -6.35 -4.21
C LYS A 344 23.61 -6.55 -2.69
N ASP A 345 24.31 -5.62 -2.06
CA ASP A 345 24.43 -5.58 -0.62
C ASP A 345 23.29 -4.78 0.01
N VAL A 346 22.83 -5.22 1.17
CA VAL A 346 21.94 -4.40 2.01
C VAL A 346 22.78 -3.30 2.65
N ILE A 347 22.49 -2.04 2.30
CA ILE A 347 23.28 -0.87 2.71
C ILE A 347 22.58 0.01 3.73
N TRP A 348 21.29 -0.21 3.97
CA TRP A 348 20.50 0.46 4.99
C TRP A 348 19.35 -0.45 5.42
N GLN A 349 18.92 -0.31 6.66
CA GLN A 349 17.79 -1.04 7.21
C GLN A 349 17.08 -0.22 8.28
N TYR A 350 15.76 -0.24 8.31
CA TYR A 350 14.95 0.11 9.47
C TYR A 350 14.06 -1.07 9.85
N GLY A 351 13.90 -1.30 11.15
CA GLY A 351 13.35 -2.54 11.68
C GLY A 351 14.46 -3.53 12.07
N ALA A 352 14.15 -4.45 12.94
CA ALA A 352 15.09 -5.47 13.45
C ALA A 352 14.72 -6.82 12.83
N THR A 353 15.61 -7.37 12.00
CA THR A 353 15.40 -8.63 11.29
C THR A 353 14.82 -9.72 12.19
N ASP A 354 13.67 -10.29 11.76
CA ASP A 354 12.92 -11.35 12.45
C ASP A 354 12.47 -11.01 13.89
N ARG A 355 12.42 -9.72 14.23
CA ARG A 355 12.05 -9.26 15.59
C ARG A 355 10.96 -8.20 15.55
N LYS A 356 9.75 -8.61 15.85
CA LYS A 356 8.59 -7.73 16.00
C LYS A 356 8.72 -6.77 17.16
N GLY A 357 8.21 -5.57 17.00
CA GLY A 357 8.14 -4.60 18.09
C GLY A 357 7.40 -3.34 17.69
N HIS A 358 7.12 -2.49 18.68
CA HIS A 358 6.39 -1.23 18.53
C HIS A 358 7.25 -0.01 18.89
N THR A 359 8.37 -0.22 19.60
CA THR A 359 9.27 0.87 19.95
C THR A 359 10.10 1.33 18.76
N PRO A 360 10.65 2.55 18.75
CA PRO A 360 11.51 3.02 17.68
C PRO A 360 12.61 2.00 17.32
N GLY A 361 12.83 1.76 16.01
CA GLY A 361 13.75 0.75 15.52
C GLY A 361 13.14 -0.64 15.32
N TYR A 362 11.87 -0.81 15.65
CA TYR A 362 11.15 -2.06 15.42
C TYR A 362 9.89 -1.81 14.59
N LEU A 363 9.52 -2.81 13.82
CA LEU A 363 8.30 -2.90 13.02
C LEU A 363 7.56 -4.20 13.34
N ASN A 364 6.34 -4.30 12.87
CA ASN A 364 5.55 -5.52 12.93
C ASN A 364 4.74 -5.65 11.64
N TYR A 365 5.33 -6.34 10.68
CA TYR A 365 4.77 -6.50 9.35
C TYR A 365 4.68 -5.16 8.59
N PRO A 366 5.83 -4.55 8.20
CA PRO A 366 5.83 -3.36 7.36
C PRO A 366 5.42 -3.75 5.94
N ASP A 367 4.22 -3.38 5.54
CA ASP A 367 3.64 -3.82 4.27
C ASP A 367 3.96 -2.85 3.13
N GLY A 368 3.65 -1.59 3.29
CA GLY A 368 3.93 -0.55 2.31
C GLY A 368 4.81 0.58 2.83
N PHE A 369 5.37 1.35 1.92
CA PHE A 369 6.06 2.59 2.24
C PHE A 369 6.01 3.57 1.08
N ASP A 370 6.18 4.86 1.38
CA ASP A 370 6.47 5.88 0.37
C ASP A 370 7.64 6.76 0.79
N ILE A 371 8.22 7.47 -0.18
CA ILE A 371 9.41 8.31 -0.01
C ILE A 371 8.97 9.75 0.13
N ASP A 372 9.36 10.43 1.21
CA ASP A 372 9.09 11.85 1.36
C ASP A 372 10.13 12.70 0.60
N VAL A 373 9.81 13.02 -0.64
CA VAL A 373 10.57 13.95 -1.48
C VAL A 373 10.06 15.40 -1.40
N PHE A 374 9.04 15.65 -0.58
CA PHE A 374 8.30 16.92 -0.56
C PHE A 374 8.82 17.89 0.50
N ARG A 375 9.50 17.42 1.54
CA ARG A 375 9.92 18.22 2.69
C ARG A 375 11.43 18.34 2.78
N ASP A 376 11.90 19.54 3.12
CA ASP A 376 13.33 19.75 3.40
C ASP A 376 13.69 19.30 4.82
N TRP A 377 13.96 18.03 4.96
CA TRP A 377 14.38 17.44 6.23
C TRP A 377 15.83 17.77 6.61
N LYS A 378 16.65 18.23 5.68
CA LYS A 378 18.05 18.59 5.97
C LYS A 378 18.14 19.78 6.92
N GLY A 379 17.24 20.75 6.79
CA GLY A 379 17.13 21.88 7.72
C GLY A 379 16.54 21.50 9.08
N ALA A 380 15.65 20.52 9.14
CA ALA A 380 14.99 20.09 10.37
C ALA A 380 15.83 19.17 11.25
N LEU A 381 16.84 18.50 10.68
CA LEU A 381 17.70 17.58 11.41
C LEU A 381 18.86 18.24 12.15
N GLY A 382 18.98 19.58 12.06
CA GLY A 382 20.02 20.37 12.69
C GLY A 382 21.42 20.02 12.14
N ALA A 383 22.03 20.95 11.44
CA ALA A 383 23.43 20.84 11.06
C ALA A 383 24.32 20.67 12.31
#